data_a50edcb07943c3faf059cbe82ff4d94c
#
_entry.id   a50edcb07943c3faf059cbe82ff4d94c
#
_cell.length_a   1.000
_cell.length_b   1.000
_cell.length_c   1.000
_cell.angle_alpha   90.00
_cell.angle_beta   90.00
_cell.angle_gamma   90.00
#
_symmetry.space_group_name_H-M   'P 1'
#
loop_
_entity.id
_entity.type
_entity.pdbx_description
1 polymer ?
#
loop_
_entity_poly.entity_id
_entity_poly.type
_entity_poly.pdbx_seq_one_letter_code
_entity_poly.pdbx_strand_id
1 'polypeptide(L)'
;NADLTQLRKQAGKKLFEDTLRLIQDGWTADFTEGDMLEATINTENITVYFPKEDSLNRSVCKCGENGLCKHKLIAILSYLSRQGILSSDSAGNQPELSLLTEDTVKVLQGASRFILGILEKGLISCGENEAETAIQYSIRLETCGIGNLARLFRSLSSDIENMLAKHVGFQSPTTFATLSRLYNTLTLLLRNTQNNEMLGKLIEGTRSDYYTTPIGHFAGLGAYPWQTRSGYFGITAYFFYQEKESICTLTSSMADYYEHTQSLVTPENLRKQLEMQSFWGNSASLARLSISTLTLRNFKLNRQNRLSSSSQTQCEIADKVTIGHLNTLLTVPELSDLSIRPDQHYDYFRKKQPEQLALVPFTHLSEVRFSSSEQKLYFTMTDGQTETEGSLAHSELNRNAIRKLEQLGQPYTEKKQRY
;
A
#
# COMPACT_ATOMS: atom_id res chain seq x y z
N ASN A 1 2.77 -6.06 40.09
CA ASN A 1 2.43 -4.93 39.19
C ASN A 1 3.44 -4.94 38.04
N ALA A 2 3.09 -5.53 36.92
CA ALA A 2 3.90 -5.38 35.73
C ALA A 2 3.73 -3.94 35.22
N ASP A 3 4.76 -3.15 35.35
CA ASP A 3 4.79 -1.79 34.80
C ASP A 3 4.97 -1.93 33.28
N LEU A 4 3.95 -1.54 32.52
CA LEU A 4 3.95 -1.56 31.05
C LEU A 4 5.13 -0.80 30.46
N THR A 5 5.59 0.25 31.15
CA THR A 5 6.75 1.04 30.76
C THR A 5 8.03 0.21 30.86
N GLN A 6 8.14 -0.60 31.91
CA GLN A 6 9.28 -1.51 32.12
C GLN A 6 9.25 -2.68 31.12
N LEU A 7 8.06 -3.24 30.86
CA LEU A 7 7.85 -4.28 29.86
C LEU A 7 8.23 -3.80 28.45
N ARG A 8 7.80 -2.59 28.08
CA ARG A 8 8.17 -1.95 26.81
C ARG A 8 9.68 -1.72 26.68
N LYS A 9 10.33 -1.32 27.78
CA LYS A 9 11.77 -1.10 27.81
C LYS A 9 12.56 -2.40 27.64
N GLN A 10 12.08 -3.50 28.25
CA GLN A 10 12.70 -4.84 28.14
C GLN A 10 12.48 -5.48 26.78
N ALA A 11 11.28 -5.35 26.21
CA ALA A 11 10.95 -5.88 24.89
C ALA A 11 11.62 -5.12 23.74
N GLY A 12 11.96 -3.85 23.97
CA GLY A 12 12.31 -2.92 22.92
C GLY A 12 11.08 -2.39 22.15
N LYS A 13 11.18 -1.14 21.70
CA LYS A 13 10.05 -0.41 21.08
C LYS A 13 9.41 -1.19 19.94
N LYS A 14 10.20 -1.78 19.05
CA LYS A 14 9.72 -2.46 17.85
C LYS A 14 8.91 -3.72 18.17
N LEU A 15 9.47 -4.62 18.99
CA LEU A 15 8.80 -5.88 19.33
C LEU A 15 7.51 -5.61 20.13
N PHE A 16 7.50 -4.61 21.00
CA PHE A 16 6.34 -4.24 21.80
C PHE A 16 5.20 -3.68 20.91
N GLU A 17 5.51 -2.78 19.99
CA GLU A 17 4.53 -2.19 19.07
C GLU A 17 3.97 -3.22 18.08
N ASP A 18 4.82 -4.10 17.55
CA ASP A 18 4.39 -5.19 16.66
C ASP A 18 3.46 -6.16 17.40
N THR A 19 3.74 -6.44 18.69
CA THR A 19 2.89 -7.32 19.50
C THR A 19 1.53 -6.68 19.82
N LEU A 20 1.48 -5.40 20.11
CA LEU A 20 0.20 -4.70 20.33
C LEU A 20 -0.69 -4.75 19.08
N ARG A 21 -0.09 -4.65 17.89
CA ARG A 21 -0.83 -4.80 16.62
C ARG A 21 -1.40 -6.21 16.45
N LEU A 22 -0.61 -7.23 16.77
CA LEU A 22 -1.09 -8.61 16.72
C LEU A 22 -2.30 -8.82 17.63
N ILE A 23 -2.30 -8.22 18.82
CA ILE A 23 -3.45 -8.29 19.75
C ILE A 23 -4.66 -7.53 19.18
N GLN A 24 -4.46 -6.37 18.56
CA GLN A 24 -5.52 -5.63 17.84
C GLN A 24 -6.07 -6.44 16.65
N ASP A 25 -5.23 -7.24 15.99
CA ASP A 25 -5.60 -8.16 14.91
C ASP A 25 -6.24 -9.47 15.45
N GLY A 26 -6.59 -9.55 16.74
CA GLY A 26 -7.32 -10.66 17.35
C GLY A 26 -6.46 -11.78 17.91
N TRP A 27 -5.14 -11.58 18.02
CA TRP A 27 -4.28 -12.55 18.69
C TRP A 27 -4.51 -12.51 20.21
N THR A 28 -4.85 -13.67 20.77
CA THR A 28 -5.10 -13.81 22.21
C THR A 28 -4.39 -15.06 22.73
N ALA A 29 -4.33 -15.18 24.07
CA ALA A 29 -3.86 -16.36 24.72
C ALA A 29 -4.95 -16.96 25.62
N ASP A 30 -5.13 -18.26 25.55
CA ASP A 30 -5.91 -19.03 26.52
C ASP A 30 -5.04 -19.46 27.68
N PHE A 31 -5.57 -19.35 28.91
CA PHE A 31 -4.81 -19.60 30.12
C PHE A 31 -5.34 -20.80 30.87
N THR A 32 -4.41 -21.68 31.28
CA THR A 32 -4.65 -22.81 32.16
C THR A 32 -3.80 -22.62 33.42
N GLU A 33 -4.45 -22.59 34.58
CA GLU A 33 -3.80 -22.45 35.87
C GLU A 33 -3.51 -23.83 36.47
N GLY A 34 -2.26 -24.05 36.84
CA GLY A 34 -1.76 -25.26 37.48
C GLY A 34 -0.59 -24.93 38.40
N ASP A 35 0.40 -25.82 38.46
CA ASP A 35 1.68 -25.54 39.14
C ASP A 35 2.43 -24.38 38.51
N MET A 36 2.23 -24.18 37.19
CA MET A 36 2.64 -23.04 36.41
C MET A 36 1.43 -22.46 35.69
N LEU A 37 1.51 -21.17 35.29
CA LEU A 37 0.54 -20.59 34.40
C LEU A 37 0.95 -20.93 32.96
N GLU A 38 0.11 -21.66 32.26
CA GLU A 38 0.29 -21.96 30.85
C GLU A 38 -0.56 -21.02 30.01
N ALA A 39 0.05 -20.40 29.00
CA ALA A 39 -0.61 -19.54 28.05
C ALA A 39 -0.45 -20.09 26.64
N THR A 40 -1.53 -20.50 26.01
CA THR A 40 -1.52 -21.00 24.62
C THR A 40 -2.02 -19.93 23.69
N ILE A 41 -1.17 -19.53 22.74
CA ILE A 41 -1.50 -18.51 21.73
C ILE A 41 -2.40 -19.14 20.67
N ASN A 42 -3.61 -18.61 20.49
CA ASN A 42 -4.67 -19.20 19.67
C ASN A 42 -4.30 -19.34 18.20
N THR A 43 -3.55 -18.40 17.66
CA THR A 43 -3.23 -18.32 16.23
C THR A 43 -2.11 -19.25 15.79
N GLU A 44 -1.11 -19.48 16.63
CA GLU A 44 0.04 -20.33 16.30
C GLU A 44 0.07 -21.65 17.11
N ASN A 45 -0.85 -21.82 18.06
CA ASN A 45 -0.92 -22.96 18.98
C ASN A 45 0.41 -23.16 19.74
N ILE A 46 1.07 -22.06 20.07
CA ILE A 46 2.34 -22.04 20.82
C ILE A 46 2.05 -21.77 22.29
N THR A 47 2.60 -22.64 23.15
CA THR A 47 2.43 -22.54 24.60
C THR A 47 3.62 -21.80 25.23
N VAL A 48 3.31 -20.88 26.15
CA VAL A 48 4.26 -20.19 27.00
C VAL A 48 3.99 -20.58 28.44
N TYR A 49 5.04 -20.90 29.19
CA TYR A 49 4.99 -21.32 30.59
C TYR A 49 5.55 -20.23 31.49
N PHE A 50 4.77 -19.81 32.48
CA PHE A 50 5.17 -18.84 33.50
C PHE A 50 5.20 -19.50 34.88
N PRO A 51 6.39 -19.64 35.51
CA PRO A 51 6.50 -20.11 36.88
C PRO A 51 5.87 -19.07 37.85
N LYS A 52 5.39 -19.54 38.99
CA LYS A 52 4.79 -18.69 40.05
C LYS A 52 5.78 -17.65 40.59
N GLU A 53 7.05 -18.00 40.65
CA GLU A 53 8.13 -17.14 41.09
C GLU A 53 8.93 -16.60 39.92
N ASP A 54 9.18 -15.30 39.87
CA ASP A 54 9.95 -14.57 38.85
C ASP A 54 9.46 -14.88 37.41
N SER A 55 8.15 -14.77 37.23
CA SER A 55 7.42 -15.23 36.04
C SER A 55 7.92 -14.66 34.70
N LEU A 56 8.48 -13.44 34.69
CA LEU A 56 8.96 -12.79 33.47
C LEU A 56 10.32 -13.34 33.01
N ASN A 57 11.29 -13.43 33.92
CA ASN A 57 12.65 -13.80 33.58
C ASN A 57 12.79 -15.30 33.35
N ARG A 58 11.98 -16.12 34.07
CA ARG A 58 12.01 -17.57 34.00
C ARG A 58 10.95 -18.17 33.05
N SER A 59 10.21 -17.34 32.35
CA SER A 59 9.21 -17.83 31.38
C SER A 59 9.87 -18.57 30.22
N VAL A 60 9.25 -19.67 29.82
CA VAL A 60 9.72 -20.52 28.70
C VAL A 60 8.68 -20.53 27.61
N CYS A 61 9.10 -20.25 26.38
CA CYS A 61 8.24 -20.31 25.20
C CYS A 61 8.67 -21.47 24.29
N LYS A 62 7.70 -22.24 23.79
CA LYS A 62 7.96 -23.32 22.82
C LYS A 62 8.54 -22.84 21.48
N CYS A 63 8.57 -21.54 21.20
CA CYS A 63 9.24 -21.00 20.00
C CYS A 63 10.78 -21.11 20.04
N GLY A 64 11.36 -21.38 21.21
CA GLY A 64 12.81 -21.55 21.38
C GLY A 64 13.62 -20.27 21.44
N GLU A 65 13.00 -19.09 21.36
CA GLU A 65 13.70 -17.81 21.50
C GLU A 65 14.10 -17.54 22.95
N ASN A 66 15.37 -17.22 23.15
CA ASN A 66 15.88 -16.78 24.45
C ASN A 66 15.50 -15.32 24.68
N GLY A 67 14.93 -15.00 25.84
CA GLY A 67 14.49 -13.66 26.22
C GLY A 67 13.00 -13.42 25.96
N LEU A 68 12.63 -12.15 25.80
CA LEU A 68 11.25 -11.75 25.58
C LEU A 68 10.91 -11.86 24.08
N CYS A 69 10.06 -12.82 23.71
CA CYS A 69 9.58 -13.02 22.35
C CYS A 69 8.15 -12.49 22.17
N LYS A 70 7.65 -12.41 20.94
CA LYS A 70 6.26 -11.98 20.64
C LYS A 70 5.22 -12.80 21.41
N HIS A 71 5.39 -14.12 21.54
CA HIS A 71 4.43 -15.02 22.21
C HIS A 71 4.35 -14.75 23.73
N LYS A 72 5.50 -14.55 24.38
CA LYS A 72 5.55 -14.15 25.80
C LYS A 72 4.85 -12.81 26.02
N LEU A 73 5.08 -11.85 25.11
CA LEU A 73 4.42 -10.54 25.17
C LEU A 73 2.92 -10.63 24.93
N ILE A 74 2.46 -11.40 23.94
CA ILE A 74 1.02 -11.63 23.70
C ILE A 74 0.38 -12.24 24.95
N ALA A 75 0.99 -13.28 25.52
CA ALA A 75 0.49 -13.91 26.74
C ALA A 75 0.37 -12.92 27.89
N ILE A 76 1.43 -12.13 28.16
CA ILE A 76 1.43 -11.13 29.25
C ILE A 76 0.35 -10.06 29.02
N LEU A 77 0.28 -9.50 27.83
CA LEU A 77 -0.69 -8.45 27.53
C LEU A 77 -2.14 -8.97 27.53
N SER A 78 -2.37 -10.19 27.02
CA SER A 78 -3.68 -10.84 27.12
C SER A 78 -4.09 -11.14 28.57
N TYR A 79 -3.15 -11.53 29.42
CA TYR A 79 -3.41 -11.75 30.85
C TYR A 79 -3.76 -10.45 31.54
N LEU A 80 -3.02 -9.37 31.28
CA LEU A 80 -3.28 -8.04 31.86
C LEU A 80 -4.64 -7.49 31.39
N SER A 81 -5.01 -7.74 30.15
CA SER A 81 -6.34 -7.39 29.61
C SER A 81 -7.45 -8.16 30.32
N ARG A 82 -7.28 -9.46 30.54
CA ARG A 82 -8.25 -10.30 31.24
C ARG A 82 -8.43 -9.91 32.72
N GLN A 83 -7.38 -9.40 33.36
CA GLN A 83 -7.42 -8.89 34.74
C GLN A 83 -8.01 -7.47 34.83
N GLY A 84 -8.44 -6.86 33.71
CA GLY A 84 -8.95 -5.49 33.67
C GLY A 84 -7.89 -4.41 33.95
N ILE A 85 -6.61 -4.81 33.96
CA ILE A 85 -5.47 -3.89 34.14
C ILE A 85 -5.17 -3.20 32.78
N LEU A 86 -5.51 -3.84 31.69
CA LEU A 86 -5.60 -3.28 30.35
C LEU A 86 -7.08 -3.31 29.97
N SER A 87 -7.81 -2.23 30.19
CA SER A 87 -9.09 -2.05 29.53
C SER A 87 -8.86 -1.90 28.03
N SER A 88 -9.81 -2.35 27.20
CA SER A 88 -9.80 -2.08 25.75
C SER A 88 -9.67 -0.59 25.42
N ASP A 89 -10.03 0.28 26.37
CA ASP A 89 -9.81 1.73 26.33
C ASP A 89 -8.37 2.13 26.72
N SER A 90 -7.60 1.29 27.44
CA SER A 90 -6.20 1.59 27.76
C SER A 90 -5.23 1.27 26.61
N ALA A 91 -5.66 0.59 25.57
CA ALA A 91 -4.97 0.62 24.28
C ALA A 91 -5.18 1.99 23.57
N GLY A 92 -6.13 2.81 24.04
CA GLY A 92 -6.45 4.15 23.54
C GLY A 92 -6.03 5.30 24.45
N ASN A 93 -5.74 5.07 25.75
CA ASN A 93 -5.30 6.11 26.68
C ASN A 93 -3.86 5.89 27.16
N GLN A 94 -2.91 5.92 26.21
CA GLN A 94 -1.61 6.51 26.54
C GLN A 94 -1.85 7.99 26.87
N PRO A 95 -1.11 8.62 27.81
CA PRO A 95 -1.04 10.07 27.83
C PRO A 95 -0.69 10.44 26.39
N GLU A 96 -1.55 11.22 25.74
CA GLU A 96 -1.40 11.67 24.37
C GLU A 96 -0.02 12.35 24.23
N LEU A 97 1.02 11.55 24.01
CA LEU A 97 2.21 12.10 23.37
C LEU A 97 1.70 12.47 21.98
N SER A 98 1.42 13.75 21.79
CA SER A 98 1.06 14.26 20.48
C SER A 98 2.14 13.77 19.53
N LEU A 99 1.74 13.07 18.45
CA LEU A 99 2.66 12.61 17.42
C LEU A 99 3.49 13.77 16.86
N LEU A 100 3.06 15.01 17.11
CA LEU A 100 3.73 16.25 16.76
C LEU A 100 4.24 16.95 18.02
N THR A 101 5.55 17.11 18.14
CA THR A 101 6.16 17.98 19.14
C THR A 101 5.93 19.46 18.78
N GLU A 102 6.04 20.38 19.76
CA GLU A 102 5.94 21.81 19.48
C GLU A 102 6.92 22.28 18.40
N ASP A 103 8.12 21.73 18.39
CA ASP A 103 9.13 22.07 17.39
C ASP A 103 8.72 21.57 16.00
N THR A 104 8.12 20.38 15.93
CA THR A 104 7.55 19.86 14.66
C THR A 104 6.43 20.77 14.17
N VAL A 105 5.54 21.24 15.04
CA VAL A 105 4.47 22.18 14.69
C VAL A 105 5.04 23.49 14.16
N LYS A 106 6.11 24.04 14.75
CA LYS A 106 6.79 25.24 14.22
C LYS A 106 7.37 25.02 12.83
N VAL A 107 7.98 23.85 12.58
CA VAL A 107 8.48 23.48 11.24
C VAL A 107 7.35 23.41 10.24
N LEU A 108 6.23 22.78 10.57
CA LEU A 108 5.04 22.68 9.71
C LEU A 108 4.43 24.06 9.41
N GLN A 109 4.35 24.95 10.41
CA GLN A 109 3.88 26.33 10.22
C GLN A 109 4.79 27.12 9.31
N GLY A 110 6.10 27.00 9.46
CA GLY A 110 7.09 27.62 8.59
C GLY A 110 6.97 27.12 7.14
N ALA A 111 6.87 25.80 6.97
CA ALA A 111 6.68 25.15 5.69
C ALA A 111 5.37 25.62 5.01
N SER A 112 4.28 25.72 5.78
CA SER A 112 2.98 26.20 5.26
C SER A 112 3.06 27.65 4.77
N ARG A 113 3.70 28.53 5.53
CA ARG A 113 3.92 29.94 5.10
C ARG A 113 4.77 30.03 3.83
N PHE A 114 5.80 29.20 3.72
CA PHE A 114 6.64 29.14 2.52
C PHE A 114 5.83 28.73 1.28
N ILE A 115 5.00 27.68 1.38
CA ILE A 115 4.15 27.23 0.27
C ILE A 115 3.11 28.29 -0.10
N LEU A 116 2.49 28.93 0.90
CA LEU A 116 1.57 30.05 0.65
C LEU A 116 2.26 31.21 -0.08
N GLY A 117 3.48 31.56 0.31
CA GLY A 117 4.26 32.59 -0.37
C GLY A 117 4.54 32.28 -1.84
N ILE A 118 4.80 31.00 -2.19
CA ILE A 118 4.93 30.58 -3.59
C ILE A 118 3.59 30.68 -4.34
N LEU A 119 2.49 30.27 -3.70
CA LEU A 119 1.16 30.33 -4.31
C LEU A 119 0.71 31.79 -4.57
N GLU A 120 1.02 32.70 -3.66
CA GLU A 120 0.70 34.13 -3.78
C GLU A 120 1.54 34.85 -4.87
N LYS A 121 2.84 34.58 -4.92
CA LYS A 121 3.75 35.19 -5.88
C LYS A 121 3.68 34.55 -7.27
N GLY A 122 3.24 33.29 -7.33
CA GLY A 122 3.27 32.47 -8.51
C GLY A 122 4.61 31.77 -8.75
N LEU A 123 4.55 30.57 -9.33
CA LEU A 123 5.70 29.70 -9.55
C LEU A 123 6.80 30.37 -10.41
N ILE A 124 6.43 31.19 -11.38
CA ILE A 124 7.36 31.86 -12.29
C ILE A 124 8.29 32.84 -11.55
N SER A 125 7.89 33.34 -10.39
CA SER A 125 8.71 34.24 -9.58
C SER A 125 9.64 33.51 -8.60
N CYS A 126 9.66 32.18 -8.62
CA CYS A 126 10.60 31.38 -7.83
C CYS A 126 12.00 31.44 -8.46
N GLY A 127 13.00 31.56 -7.59
CA GLY A 127 14.43 31.52 -7.93
C GLY A 127 15.17 30.39 -7.23
N GLU A 128 16.48 30.43 -7.28
CA GLU A 128 17.35 29.46 -6.59
C GLU A 128 17.11 29.43 -5.07
N ASN A 129 16.78 30.56 -4.46
CA ASN A 129 16.50 30.66 -3.03
C ASN A 129 15.27 29.84 -2.63
N GLU A 130 14.23 29.82 -3.44
CA GLU A 130 13.04 29.00 -3.19
C GLU A 130 13.34 27.52 -3.35
N ALA A 131 14.17 27.13 -4.32
CA ALA A 131 14.63 25.75 -4.48
C ALA A 131 15.45 25.29 -3.25
N GLU A 132 16.39 26.10 -2.80
CA GLU A 132 17.22 25.80 -1.63
C GLU A 132 16.36 25.75 -0.34
N THR A 133 15.44 26.69 -0.16
CA THR A 133 14.52 26.69 0.98
C THR A 133 13.63 25.43 1.00
N ALA A 134 13.19 24.96 -0.16
CA ALA A 134 12.44 23.69 -0.26
C ALA A 134 13.30 22.50 0.20
N ILE A 135 14.59 22.42 -0.18
CA ILE A 135 15.50 21.39 0.33
C ILE A 135 15.68 21.49 1.84
N GLN A 136 15.83 22.68 2.40
CA GLN A 136 15.97 22.86 3.84
C GLN A 136 14.73 22.35 4.60
N TYR A 137 13.51 22.64 4.10
CA TYR A 137 12.28 22.08 4.68
C TYR A 137 12.22 20.56 4.53
N SER A 138 12.67 20.01 3.40
CA SER A 138 12.78 18.56 3.23
C SER A 138 13.62 17.91 4.32
N ILE A 139 14.81 18.44 4.60
CA ILE A 139 15.71 17.91 5.62
C ILE A 139 15.07 17.99 7.02
N ARG A 140 14.51 19.15 7.38
CA ARG A 140 13.83 19.35 8.68
C ARG A 140 12.66 18.40 8.86
N LEU A 141 11.82 18.22 7.83
CA LEU A 141 10.68 17.32 7.89
C LEU A 141 11.08 15.85 7.96
N GLU A 142 12.17 15.46 7.30
CA GLU A 142 12.75 14.12 7.44
C GLU A 142 13.20 13.86 8.89
N THR A 143 13.86 14.85 9.52
CA THR A 143 14.27 14.79 10.94
C THR A 143 13.07 14.69 11.88
N CYS A 144 11.96 15.34 11.53
CA CYS A 144 10.69 15.25 12.28
C CYS A 144 9.93 13.93 12.01
N GLY A 145 10.43 13.03 11.15
CA GLY A 145 9.78 11.76 10.81
C GLY A 145 8.62 11.89 9.81
N ILE A 146 8.48 13.04 9.14
CA ILE A 146 7.40 13.30 8.16
C ILE A 146 7.93 13.14 6.74
N GLY A 147 8.40 11.93 6.41
CA GLY A 147 9.11 11.63 5.17
C GLY A 147 8.27 11.79 3.90
N ASN A 148 6.94 11.72 3.97
CA ASN A 148 6.06 11.97 2.82
C ASN A 148 6.11 13.45 2.39
N LEU A 149 6.03 14.39 3.33
CA LEU A 149 6.21 15.82 3.05
C LEU A 149 7.65 16.13 2.61
N ALA A 150 8.64 15.53 3.27
CA ALA A 150 10.05 15.71 2.89
C ALA A 150 10.29 15.37 1.41
N ARG A 151 9.68 14.30 0.90
CA ARG A 151 9.77 13.94 -0.52
C ARG A 151 9.08 14.94 -1.44
N LEU A 152 7.91 15.44 -1.05
CA LEU A 152 7.21 16.44 -1.85
C LEU A 152 8.02 17.76 -1.94
N PHE A 153 8.68 18.15 -0.86
CA PHE A 153 9.57 19.32 -0.86
C PHE A 153 10.80 19.10 -1.74
N ARG A 154 11.42 17.90 -1.74
CA ARG A 154 12.50 17.56 -2.69
C ARG A 154 12.03 17.62 -4.14
N SER A 155 10.83 17.10 -4.41
CA SER A 155 10.24 17.18 -5.75
C SER A 155 10.00 18.63 -6.17
N LEU A 156 9.49 19.47 -5.27
CA LEU A 156 9.29 20.89 -5.54
C LEU A 156 10.60 21.61 -5.86
N SER A 157 11.67 21.36 -5.07
CA SER A 157 12.99 21.92 -5.35
C SER A 157 13.47 21.56 -6.76
N SER A 158 13.45 20.27 -7.08
CA SER A 158 13.85 19.78 -8.41
C SER A 158 12.98 20.36 -9.53
N ASP A 159 11.69 20.52 -9.31
CA ASP A 159 10.79 21.15 -10.29
C ASP A 159 11.14 22.63 -10.51
N ILE A 160 11.49 23.39 -9.45
CA ILE A 160 11.94 24.79 -9.57
C ILE A 160 13.27 24.85 -10.30
N GLU A 161 14.25 24.01 -9.96
CA GLU A 161 15.54 23.94 -10.67
C GLU A 161 15.37 23.64 -12.16
N ASN A 162 14.49 22.66 -12.50
CA ASN A 162 14.18 22.33 -13.88
C ASN A 162 13.52 23.49 -14.63
N MET A 163 12.67 24.27 -13.94
CA MET A 163 12.05 25.48 -14.50
C MET A 163 13.10 26.54 -14.80
N LEU A 164 14.00 26.82 -13.85
CA LEU A 164 15.09 27.82 -14.00
C LEU A 164 16.06 27.43 -15.11
N ALA A 165 16.39 26.14 -15.20
CA ALA A 165 17.23 25.58 -16.26
C ALA A 165 16.51 25.47 -17.62
N LYS A 166 15.21 25.83 -17.72
CA LYS A 166 14.36 25.64 -18.90
C LYS A 166 14.42 24.21 -19.45
N HIS A 167 14.50 23.25 -18.53
CA HIS A 167 14.58 21.84 -18.88
C HIS A 167 13.31 21.34 -19.58
N VAL A 168 13.46 20.59 -20.69
CA VAL A 168 12.33 20.11 -21.51
C VAL A 168 11.34 19.26 -20.72
N GLY A 169 11.80 18.58 -19.66
CA GLY A 169 10.96 17.78 -18.75
C GLY A 169 10.13 18.56 -17.75
N PHE A 170 10.31 19.89 -17.64
CA PHE A 170 9.52 20.70 -16.72
C PHE A 170 8.06 20.79 -17.19
N GLN A 171 7.14 20.56 -16.24
CA GLN A 171 5.71 20.64 -16.50
C GLN A 171 5.00 21.39 -15.37
N SER A 172 4.57 22.59 -15.67
CA SER A 172 3.86 23.46 -14.74
C SER A 172 2.63 22.81 -14.06
N PRO A 173 1.77 22.03 -14.76
CA PRO A 173 0.65 21.35 -14.10
C PRO A 173 1.09 20.31 -13.04
N THR A 174 2.21 19.63 -13.25
CA THR A 174 2.74 18.64 -12.29
C THR A 174 3.26 19.35 -11.04
N THR A 175 3.97 20.44 -11.21
CA THR A 175 4.48 21.26 -10.09
C THR A 175 3.33 21.89 -9.31
N PHE A 176 2.30 22.38 -9.99
CA PHE A 176 1.09 22.89 -9.34
C PHE A 176 0.37 21.80 -8.53
N ALA A 177 0.28 20.58 -9.05
CA ALA A 177 -0.26 19.44 -8.30
C ALA A 177 0.58 19.12 -7.05
N THR A 178 1.92 19.23 -7.13
CA THR A 178 2.83 19.07 -5.98
C THR A 178 2.60 20.17 -4.93
N LEU A 179 2.48 21.44 -5.35
CA LEU A 179 2.17 22.56 -4.46
C LEU A 179 0.81 22.38 -3.76
N SER A 180 -0.22 21.99 -4.52
CA SER A 180 -1.56 21.73 -3.97
C SER A 180 -1.54 20.61 -2.92
N ARG A 181 -0.80 19.54 -3.18
CA ARG A 181 -0.65 18.45 -2.22
C ARG A 181 0.11 18.89 -0.97
N LEU A 182 1.19 19.63 -1.12
CA LEU A 182 1.93 20.20 0.00
C LEU A 182 1.03 21.08 0.86
N TYR A 183 0.31 22.01 0.25
CA TYR A 183 -0.61 22.91 0.94
C TYR A 183 -1.70 22.14 1.72
N ASN A 184 -2.35 21.19 1.05
CA ASN A 184 -3.42 20.41 1.67
C ASN A 184 -2.90 19.54 2.82
N THR A 185 -1.77 18.85 2.63
CA THR A 185 -1.19 18.00 3.68
C THR A 185 -0.77 18.81 4.89
N LEU A 186 -0.08 19.94 4.68
CA LEU A 186 0.32 20.85 5.74
C LEU A 186 -0.89 21.41 6.51
N THR A 187 -1.93 21.84 5.77
CA THR A 187 -3.17 22.35 6.38
C THR A 187 -3.86 21.29 7.24
N LEU A 188 -3.94 20.05 6.76
CA LEU A 188 -4.57 18.95 7.49
C LEU A 188 -3.76 18.55 8.74
N LEU A 189 -2.43 18.48 8.63
CA LEU A 189 -1.57 18.23 9.80
C LEU A 189 -1.73 19.31 10.87
N LEU A 190 -1.73 20.58 10.46
CA LEU A 190 -1.87 21.71 11.38
C LEU A 190 -3.27 21.81 12.02
N ARG A 191 -4.32 21.39 11.31
CA ARG A 191 -5.69 21.37 11.84
C ARG A 191 -5.98 20.19 12.77
N ASN A 192 -5.23 19.11 12.65
CA ASN A 192 -5.47 17.85 13.37
C ASN A 192 -4.37 17.52 14.38
N THR A 193 -3.69 18.53 14.93
CA THR A 193 -2.56 18.35 15.87
C THR A 193 -2.89 17.51 17.11
N GLN A 194 -4.17 17.42 17.48
CA GLN A 194 -4.68 16.65 18.61
C GLN A 194 -5.30 15.29 18.21
N ASN A 195 -5.43 15.00 16.92
CA ASN A 195 -6.02 13.76 16.44
C ASN A 195 -4.93 12.77 15.99
N ASN A 196 -4.47 11.93 16.93
CA ASN A 196 -3.38 10.99 16.70
C ASN A 196 -3.68 9.95 15.59
N GLU A 197 -4.94 9.52 15.41
CA GLU A 197 -5.32 8.60 14.34
C GLU A 197 -5.16 9.25 12.98
N MET A 198 -5.68 10.47 12.83
CA MET A 198 -5.55 11.23 11.57
C MET A 198 -4.10 11.60 11.28
N LEU A 199 -3.36 12.03 12.31
CA LEU A 199 -1.93 12.30 12.20
C LEU A 199 -1.14 11.06 11.76
N GLY A 200 -1.44 9.89 12.33
CA GLY A 200 -0.83 8.64 11.92
C GLY A 200 -1.01 8.39 10.42
N LYS A 201 -2.23 8.56 9.90
CA LYS A 201 -2.53 8.41 8.46
C LYS A 201 -1.80 9.45 7.58
N LEU A 202 -1.66 10.69 8.07
CA LEU A 202 -1.02 11.78 7.34
C LEU A 202 0.51 11.73 7.39
N ILE A 203 1.09 11.30 8.52
CA ILE A 203 2.54 11.21 8.73
C ILE A 203 3.10 9.89 8.17
N GLU A 204 2.26 8.89 7.95
CA GLU A 204 2.67 7.59 7.42
C GLU A 204 3.56 7.73 6.20
N GLY A 205 4.83 7.66 6.50
CA GLY A 205 5.89 8.00 5.60
C GLY A 205 6.38 6.82 4.80
N THR A 206 7.44 7.09 4.13
CA THR A 206 8.23 6.37 3.15
C THR A 206 8.76 5.00 3.54
N ARG A 207 8.82 4.66 4.79
CA ARG A 207 9.15 3.31 5.23
C ARG A 207 7.85 2.54 5.33
N SER A 208 7.61 1.73 4.32
CA SER A 208 6.62 0.67 4.39
C SER A 208 7.07 -0.31 5.48
N ASP A 209 6.70 -0.02 6.71
CA ASP A 209 6.89 -0.99 7.79
C ASP A 209 6.02 -2.19 7.47
N TYR A 210 6.69 -3.26 7.07
CA TYR A 210 6.05 -4.54 6.82
C TYR A 210 5.86 -5.28 8.14
N TYR A 211 4.65 -5.71 8.42
CA TYR A 211 4.33 -6.63 9.51
C TYR A 211 4.12 -8.03 8.97
N THR A 212 4.50 -9.02 9.74
CA THR A 212 4.35 -10.43 9.38
C THR A 212 2.96 -10.91 9.78
N THR A 213 2.25 -11.54 8.85
CA THR A 213 0.95 -12.17 9.05
C THR A 213 1.11 -13.68 8.87
N PRO A 214 0.56 -14.50 9.78
CA PRO A 214 0.84 -15.95 9.78
C PRO A 214 0.26 -16.66 8.57
N ILE A 215 -1.00 -16.38 8.23
CA ILE A 215 -1.70 -17.01 7.10
C ILE A 215 -2.69 -16.02 6.50
N GLY A 216 -2.91 -16.13 5.19
CA GLY A 216 -3.92 -15.35 4.48
C GLY A 216 -4.29 -16.00 3.15
N HIS A 217 -5.56 -15.79 2.75
CA HIS A 217 -6.14 -16.30 1.51
C HIS A 217 -6.34 -15.16 0.52
N PHE A 218 -5.87 -15.35 -0.70
CA PHE A 218 -5.87 -14.32 -1.72
C PHE A 218 -6.48 -14.85 -3.02
N ALA A 219 -7.27 -14.01 -3.69
CA ALA A 219 -7.72 -14.26 -5.06
C ALA A 219 -7.03 -13.29 -6.01
N GLY A 220 -6.36 -13.80 -7.03
CA GLY A 220 -5.70 -12.98 -8.05
C GLY A 220 -6.71 -12.26 -8.94
N LEU A 221 -6.53 -10.95 -9.11
CA LEU A 221 -7.39 -10.07 -9.91
C LEU A 221 -6.75 -9.68 -11.24
N GLY A 222 -5.50 -10.07 -11.46
CA GLY A 222 -4.75 -9.72 -12.65
C GLY A 222 -3.50 -8.89 -12.36
N ALA A 223 -2.82 -8.46 -13.42
CA ALA A 223 -1.61 -7.65 -13.32
C ALA A 223 -1.61 -6.55 -14.37
N TYR A 224 -1.00 -5.41 -14.05
CA TYR A 224 -0.91 -4.26 -14.92
C TYR A 224 0.53 -3.72 -15.01
N PRO A 225 1.06 -3.47 -16.22
CA PRO A 225 2.37 -2.88 -16.42
C PRO A 225 2.32 -1.36 -16.22
N TRP A 226 3.41 -0.77 -15.75
CA TRP A 226 3.54 0.67 -15.58
C TRP A 226 4.96 1.15 -15.84
N GLN A 227 5.10 2.43 -16.15
CA GLN A 227 6.36 3.13 -16.29
C GLN A 227 6.27 4.49 -15.62
N THR A 228 7.36 4.92 -14.98
CA THR A 228 7.50 6.26 -14.40
C THR A 228 8.33 7.15 -15.31
N ARG A 229 8.17 8.45 -15.17
CA ARG A 229 9.02 9.43 -15.87
C ARG A 229 10.49 9.40 -15.42
N SER A 230 10.74 8.91 -14.21
CA SER A 230 12.08 8.77 -13.64
C SER A 230 12.83 7.52 -14.12
N GLY A 231 12.35 6.84 -15.17
CA GLY A 231 13.02 5.70 -15.75
C GLY A 231 12.84 4.39 -14.99
N TYR A 232 11.78 4.26 -14.15
CA TYR A 232 11.40 2.97 -13.61
C TYR A 232 10.22 2.40 -14.37
N PHE A 233 10.22 1.11 -14.55
CA PHE A 233 9.10 0.36 -15.11
C PHE A 233 8.87 -0.94 -14.33
N GLY A 234 7.69 -1.49 -14.45
CA GLY A 234 7.39 -2.72 -13.72
C GLY A 234 5.97 -3.22 -13.96
N ILE A 235 5.63 -4.24 -13.19
CA ILE A 235 4.31 -4.86 -13.20
C ILE A 235 3.81 -4.92 -11.75
N THR A 236 2.57 -4.52 -11.55
CA THR A 236 1.86 -4.69 -10.28
C THR A 236 0.76 -5.72 -10.45
N ALA A 237 0.82 -6.79 -9.68
CA ALA A 237 -0.25 -7.76 -9.54
C ALA A 237 -1.18 -7.34 -8.39
N TYR A 238 -2.47 -7.56 -8.60
CA TYR A 238 -3.54 -7.22 -7.67
C TYR A 238 -4.17 -8.50 -7.14
N PHE A 239 -4.45 -8.50 -5.83
CA PHE A 239 -5.03 -9.64 -5.12
C PHE A 239 -6.14 -9.14 -4.20
N PHE A 240 -7.24 -9.87 -4.12
CA PHE A 240 -8.23 -9.68 -3.07
C PHE A 240 -7.83 -10.51 -1.86
N TYR A 241 -7.59 -9.85 -0.73
CA TYR A 241 -7.27 -10.46 0.55
C TYR A 241 -8.57 -10.73 1.31
N GLN A 242 -8.93 -12.02 1.45
CA GLN A 242 -10.26 -12.44 1.90
C GLN A 242 -10.52 -12.04 3.35
N GLU A 243 -9.54 -12.21 4.26
CA GLU A 243 -9.72 -11.95 5.69
C GLU A 243 -9.90 -10.45 6.04
N LYS A 244 -9.42 -9.56 5.19
CA LYS A 244 -9.56 -8.10 5.39
C LYS A 244 -10.46 -7.45 4.36
N GLU A 245 -11.08 -8.22 3.48
CA GLU A 245 -11.92 -7.72 2.37
C GLU A 245 -11.28 -6.54 1.63
N SER A 246 -9.98 -6.62 1.41
CA SER A 246 -9.18 -5.52 0.88
C SER A 246 -8.32 -5.92 -0.30
N ILE A 247 -8.00 -4.97 -1.15
CA ILE A 247 -7.10 -5.21 -2.28
C ILE A 247 -5.66 -5.05 -1.84
N CYS A 248 -4.85 -6.07 -2.10
CA CYS A 248 -3.41 -6.08 -1.90
C CYS A 248 -2.66 -6.04 -3.21
N THR A 249 -1.43 -5.54 -3.18
CA THR A 249 -0.58 -5.44 -4.37
C THR A 249 0.78 -6.09 -4.16
N LEU A 250 1.28 -6.74 -5.22
CA LEU A 250 2.67 -7.17 -5.32
C LEU A 250 3.29 -6.53 -6.55
N THR A 251 4.38 -5.80 -6.37
CA THR A 251 5.03 -5.06 -7.46
C THR A 251 6.42 -5.60 -7.72
N SER A 252 6.69 -5.91 -8.98
CA SER A 252 8.03 -6.12 -9.53
C SER A 252 8.42 -4.86 -10.31
N SER A 253 9.57 -4.26 -10.00
CA SER A 253 10.05 -3.05 -10.66
C SER A 253 11.51 -3.17 -11.06
N MET A 254 11.86 -2.54 -12.15
CA MET A 254 13.22 -2.43 -12.67
C MET A 254 13.50 -0.97 -13.03
N ALA A 255 14.78 -0.57 -12.97
CA ALA A 255 15.21 0.73 -13.44
C ALA A 255 15.64 0.63 -14.90
N ASP A 256 15.21 1.59 -15.73
CA ASP A 256 15.67 1.78 -17.09
C ASP A 256 16.75 2.86 -17.04
N TYR A 257 18.02 2.42 -16.94
CA TYR A 257 19.15 3.35 -16.89
C TYR A 257 19.44 3.88 -18.30
N TYR A 258 19.58 5.19 -18.41
CA TYR A 258 19.89 5.91 -19.66
C TYR A 258 21.23 5.52 -20.31
N GLU A 259 22.02 4.66 -19.69
CA GLU A 259 23.31 4.17 -20.22
C GLU A 259 23.15 3.17 -21.36
N HIS A 260 21.95 2.63 -21.56
CA HIS A 260 21.68 1.72 -22.65
C HIS A 260 21.19 2.48 -23.89
N THR A 261 21.78 2.16 -25.04
CA THR A 261 21.40 2.70 -26.36
C THR A 261 19.95 2.35 -26.78
N GLN A 262 19.30 1.45 -26.06
CA GLN A 262 17.91 1.05 -26.27
C GLN A 262 17.18 1.00 -24.91
N SER A 263 15.95 1.53 -24.88
CA SER A 263 15.09 1.43 -23.70
C SER A 263 14.83 -0.02 -23.34
N LEU A 264 14.95 -0.34 -22.04
CA LEU A 264 14.60 -1.65 -21.49
C LEU A 264 13.08 -1.86 -21.42
N VAL A 265 12.29 -0.80 -21.58
CA VAL A 265 10.82 -0.85 -21.55
C VAL A 265 10.29 -1.40 -22.86
N THR A 266 10.45 -2.69 -23.06
CA THR A 266 9.93 -3.39 -24.22
C THR A 266 8.85 -4.39 -23.82
N PRO A 267 7.86 -4.67 -24.70
CA PRO A 267 6.86 -5.71 -24.44
C PRO A 267 7.48 -7.06 -24.10
N GLU A 268 8.65 -7.37 -24.68
CA GLU A 268 9.36 -8.61 -24.40
C GLU A 268 9.96 -8.66 -22.99
N ASN A 269 10.58 -7.57 -22.51
CA ASN A 269 11.13 -7.50 -21.16
C ASN A 269 10.03 -7.54 -20.12
N LEU A 270 8.91 -6.88 -20.36
CA LEU A 270 7.73 -6.95 -19.49
C LEU A 270 7.13 -8.37 -19.46
N ARG A 271 7.08 -9.04 -20.62
CA ARG A 271 6.64 -10.43 -20.68
C ARG A 271 7.59 -11.35 -19.92
N LYS A 272 8.90 -11.18 -20.06
CA LYS A 272 9.89 -11.92 -19.25
C LYS A 272 9.68 -11.67 -17.75
N GLN A 273 9.48 -10.43 -17.34
CA GLN A 273 9.21 -10.07 -15.94
C GLN A 273 7.93 -10.74 -15.42
N LEU A 274 6.89 -10.80 -16.23
CA LEU A 274 5.61 -11.42 -15.88
C LEU A 274 5.69 -12.95 -15.83
N GLU A 275 6.39 -13.58 -16.77
CA GLU A 275 6.40 -15.03 -16.96
C GLU A 275 7.57 -15.74 -16.27
N MET A 276 8.71 -15.09 -16.07
CA MET A 276 9.93 -15.75 -15.59
C MET A 276 10.28 -15.42 -14.14
N GLN A 277 9.78 -14.31 -13.59
CA GLN A 277 10.10 -13.93 -12.23
C GLN A 277 9.27 -14.75 -11.23
N SER A 278 9.96 -15.41 -10.31
CA SER A 278 9.34 -16.17 -9.20
C SER A 278 9.34 -15.35 -7.91
N PHE A 279 8.36 -15.63 -7.05
CA PHE A 279 8.16 -14.97 -5.76
C PHE A 279 7.95 -15.99 -4.67
N TRP A 280 8.26 -15.61 -3.44
CA TRP A 280 7.97 -16.35 -2.21
C TRP A 280 8.52 -17.77 -2.17
N GLY A 281 9.71 -17.97 -2.75
CA GLY A 281 10.33 -19.31 -2.83
C GLY A 281 9.58 -20.31 -3.72
N ASN A 282 8.54 -19.85 -4.42
CA ASN A 282 7.77 -20.67 -5.36
C ASN A 282 8.29 -20.46 -6.80
N SER A 283 8.28 -21.53 -7.60
CA SER A 283 8.64 -21.46 -9.02
C SER A 283 7.57 -20.82 -9.91
N ALA A 284 6.42 -20.47 -9.35
CA ALA A 284 5.34 -19.89 -10.13
C ALA A 284 5.64 -18.44 -10.53
N SER A 285 5.35 -18.12 -11.77
CA SER A 285 5.50 -16.79 -12.34
C SER A 285 4.46 -15.80 -11.78
N LEU A 286 4.76 -14.51 -11.85
CA LEU A 286 3.81 -13.46 -11.50
C LEU A 286 2.52 -13.56 -12.33
N ALA A 287 2.62 -13.98 -13.59
CA ALA A 287 1.46 -14.26 -14.44
C ALA A 287 0.52 -15.29 -13.83
N ARG A 288 1.07 -16.40 -13.32
CA ARG A 288 0.27 -17.43 -12.68
C ARG A 288 -0.29 -16.99 -11.34
N LEU A 289 0.53 -16.34 -10.51
CA LEU A 289 0.10 -15.84 -9.21
C LEU A 289 -1.07 -14.86 -9.33
N SER A 290 -1.00 -13.94 -10.29
CA SER A 290 -2.00 -12.85 -10.45
C SER A 290 -3.40 -13.31 -10.88
N ILE A 291 -3.56 -14.57 -11.25
CA ILE A 291 -4.85 -15.15 -11.71
C ILE A 291 -5.27 -16.40 -10.92
N SER A 292 -4.56 -16.72 -9.85
CA SER A 292 -4.81 -17.94 -9.04
C SER A 292 -5.28 -17.59 -7.65
N THR A 293 -5.92 -18.56 -7.00
CA THR A 293 -6.18 -18.51 -5.56
C THR A 293 -4.91 -18.94 -4.82
N LEU A 294 -4.50 -18.16 -3.84
CA LEU A 294 -3.26 -18.35 -3.10
C LEU A 294 -3.53 -18.46 -1.60
N THR A 295 -2.81 -19.34 -0.95
CA THR A 295 -2.65 -19.33 0.50
C THR A 295 -1.21 -18.92 0.81
N LEU A 296 -1.04 -17.76 1.47
CA LEU A 296 0.26 -17.27 1.90
C LEU A 296 0.45 -17.52 3.39
N ARG A 297 1.63 -18.07 3.76
CA ARG A 297 2.06 -18.27 5.16
C ARG A 297 3.29 -17.41 5.44
N ASN A 298 3.37 -16.84 6.63
CA ASN A 298 4.45 -15.95 7.06
C ASN A 298 4.70 -14.81 6.08
N PHE A 299 3.65 -14.31 5.48
CA PHE A 299 3.76 -13.20 4.53
C PHE A 299 3.88 -11.86 5.26
N LYS A 300 4.48 -10.91 4.57
CA LYS A 300 4.66 -9.55 5.08
C LYS A 300 3.80 -8.59 4.28
N LEU A 301 2.97 -7.84 5.00
CA LEU A 301 2.08 -6.83 4.46
C LEU A 301 2.43 -5.48 5.09
N ASN A 302 2.36 -4.41 4.33
CA ASN A 302 2.44 -3.06 4.89
C ASN A 302 1.05 -2.46 5.08
N ARG A 303 0.97 -1.30 5.74
CA ARG A 303 -0.29 -0.59 5.98
C ARG A 303 -0.99 -0.12 4.69
N GLN A 304 -0.28 -0.08 3.57
CA GLN A 304 -0.83 0.26 2.25
C GLN A 304 -1.27 -0.99 1.47
N ASN A 305 -1.45 -2.11 2.16
CA ASN A 305 -1.79 -3.40 1.58
C ASN A 305 -0.81 -3.86 0.49
N ARG A 306 0.47 -3.52 0.65
CA ARG A 306 1.51 -3.98 -0.27
C ARG A 306 2.17 -5.24 0.30
N LEU A 307 2.16 -6.30 -0.48
CA LEU A 307 2.84 -7.56 -0.17
C LEU A 307 4.35 -7.42 -0.41
N SER A 308 5.13 -7.98 0.49
CA SER A 308 6.57 -8.09 0.33
C SER A 308 6.92 -9.30 -0.55
N SER A 309 7.99 -9.16 -1.33
CA SER A 309 8.58 -10.27 -2.10
C SER A 309 9.51 -11.18 -1.28
N SER A 310 9.44 -11.11 0.05
CA SER A 310 10.31 -11.87 0.96
C SER A 310 10.31 -13.37 0.67
N SER A 311 11.48 -13.98 0.58
CA SER A 311 11.65 -15.43 0.40
C SER A 311 11.21 -16.25 1.60
N GLN A 312 10.96 -15.62 2.76
CA GLN A 312 10.43 -16.28 3.95
C GLN A 312 8.92 -16.58 3.84
N THR A 313 8.23 -15.94 2.91
CA THR A 313 6.82 -16.21 2.64
C THR A 313 6.68 -17.54 1.91
N GLN A 314 5.81 -18.39 2.40
CA GLN A 314 5.45 -19.65 1.74
C GLN A 314 4.15 -19.41 0.96
N CYS A 315 4.12 -19.88 -0.29
CA CYS A 315 2.98 -19.70 -1.18
C CYS A 315 2.47 -21.06 -1.67
N GLU A 316 1.25 -21.37 -1.36
CA GLU A 316 0.49 -22.50 -1.92
C GLU A 316 -0.45 -21.92 -2.98
N ILE A 317 -0.42 -22.51 -4.17
CA ILE A 317 -1.26 -22.09 -5.31
C ILE A 317 -2.32 -23.14 -5.52
N ALA A 318 -3.57 -22.74 -5.40
CA ALA A 318 -4.72 -23.55 -5.77
C ALA A 318 -5.14 -23.28 -7.23
N ASP A 319 -6.41 -23.47 -7.53
CA ASP A 319 -6.96 -23.32 -8.86
C ASP A 319 -6.93 -21.88 -9.37
N LYS A 320 -7.07 -21.73 -10.67
CA LYS A 320 -7.27 -20.46 -11.34
C LYS A 320 -8.56 -19.81 -10.83
N VAL A 321 -8.50 -18.52 -10.51
CA VAL A 321 -9.70 -17.77 -10.10
C VAL A 321 -10.70 -17.74 -11.25
N THR A 322 -11.95 -18.07 -10.95
CA THR A 322 -13.08 -17.99 -11.88
C THR A 322 -13.95 -16.78 -11.58
N ILE A 323 -14.73 -16.33 -12.55
CA ILE A 323 -15.70 -15.23 -12.34
C ILE A 323 -16.68 -15.57 -11.22
N GLY A 324 -17.17 -16.82 -11.16
CA GLY A 324 -18.07 -17.26 -10.09
C GLY A 324 -17.44 -17.13 -8.70
N HIS A 325 -16.16 -17.48 -8.56
CA HIS A 325 -15.43 -17.31 -7.31
C HIS A 325 -15.29 -15.83 -6.93
N LEU A 326 -14.93 -14.97 -7.88
CA LEU A 326 -14.84 -13.52 -7.64
C LEU A 326 -16.19 -12.91 -7.26
N ASN A 327 -17.28 -13.29 -7.90
CA ASN A 327 -18.62 -12.82 -7.55
C ASN A 327 -19.05 -13.23 -6.12
N THR A 328 -18.53 -14.36 -5.63
CA THR A 328 -18.80 -14.81 -4.25
C THR A 328 -17.98 -14.00 -3.23
N LEU A 329 -16.76 -13.59 -3.59
CA LEU A 329 -15.84 -12.87 -2.69
C LEU A 329 -16.03 -11.35 -2.71
N LEU A 330 -16.50 -10.80 -3.83
CA LEU A 330 -16.53 -9.36 -4.08
C LEU A 330 -17.96 -8.92 -4.35
N THR A 331 -18.39 -7.87 -3.69
CA THR A 331 -19.58 -7.11 -4.11
C THR A 331 -19.18 -6.29 -5.33
N VAL A 332 -19.50 -6.79 -6.52
CA VAL A 332 -19.20 -6.12 -7.78
C VAL A 332 -20.28 -5.08 -8.06
N PRO A 333 -19.94 -3.80 -8.22
CA PRO A 333 -20.92 -2.78 -8.57
C PRO A 333 -21.47 -3.05 -9.97
N GLU A 334 -22.75 -2.71 -10.19
CA GLU A 334 -23.34 -2.69 -11.52
C GLU A 334 -22.77 -1.55 -12.36
N LEU A 335 -22.90 -1.62 -13.70
CA LEU A 335 -22.42 -0.54 -14.58
C LEU A 335 -23.07 0.80 -14.24
N SER A 336 -24.34 0.81 -13.84
CA SER A 336 -25.08 1.97 -13.35
C SER A 336 -24.41 2.66 -12.16
N ASP A 337 -23.79 1.90 -11.28
CA ASP A 337 -23.17 2.40 -10.05
C ASP A 337 -21.87 3.13 -10.31
N LEU A 338 -21.20 2.87 -11.44
CA LEU A 338 -19.94 3.53 -11.80
C LEU A 338 -20.08 5.03 -11.98
N SER A 339 -21.24 5.48 -12.46
CA SER A 339 -21.57 6.91 -12.66
C SER A 339 -21.94 7.63 -11.36
N ILE A 340 -22.35 6.88 -10.33
CA ILE A 340 -22.88 7.39 -9.05
C ILE A 340 -21.80 7.46 -7.98
N ARG A 341 -20.62 6.87 -8.20
CA ARG A 341 -19.51 6.94 -7.24
C ARG A 341 -18.66 8.20 -7.46
N PRO A 342 -19.12 9.40 -7.01
CA PRO A 342 -18.19 10.48 -6.83
C PRO A 342 -17.27 10.07 -5.69
N ASP A 343 -16.00 9.89 -5.96
CA ASP A 343 -14.83 10.06 -5.08
C ASP A 343 -15.02 9.88 -3.56
N GLN A 344 -15.97 9.03 -3.10
CA GLN A 344 -16.17 8.80 -1.66
C GLN A 344 -14.89 8.29 -0.98
N HIS A 345 -13.92 7.86 -1.77
CA HIS A 345 -12.63 7.37 -1.31
C HIS A 345 -11.45 8.08 -1.96
N TYR A 346 -11.65 9.30 -2.51
CA TYR A 346 -10.54 10.08 -3.04
C TYR A 346 -9.66 10.54 -1.88
N ASP A 347 -8.63 9.75 -1.61
CA ASP A 347 -7.58 10.15 -0.70
C ASP A 347 -6.59 11.03 -1.46
N TYR A 348 -6.68 12.33 -1.26
CA TYR A 348 -5.78 13.33 -1.86
C TYR A 348 -4.29 13.04 -1.61
N PHE A 349 -3.99 12.17 -0.64
CA PHE A 349 -2.64 11.89 -0.21
C PHE A 349 -2.04 10.64 -0.86
N ARG A 350 -2.84 9.76 -1.43
CA ARG A 350 -2.37 8.54 -2.09
C ARG A 350 -2.29 8.71 -3.59
N LYS A 351 -1.09 8.51 -4.15
CA LYS A 351 -0.80 8.73 -5.59
C LYS A 351 -1.57 7.82 -6.55
N LYS A 352 -1.89 6.61 -6.16
CA LYS A 352 -2.73 5.62 -6.87
C LYS A 352 -3.20 4.61 -5.83
N GLN A 353 -4.49 4.45 -5.70
CA GLN A 353 -5.06 3.53 -4.73
C GLN A 353 -5.45 2.23 -5.41
N PRO A 354 -5.08 1.08 -4.85
CA PRO A 354 -5.70 -0.20 -5.21
C PRO A 354 -7.23 -0.17 -5.04
N GLU A 355 -7.71 0.70 -4.14
CA GLU A 355 -9.14 0.92 -3.86
C GLU A 355 -9.91 1.59 -5.02
N GLN A 356 -9.20 2.15 -6.01
CA GLN A 356 -9.80 2.63 -7.27
C GLN A 356 -9.99 1.51 -8.30
N LEU A 357 -9.55 0.29 -7.99
CA LEU A 357 -9.82 -0.87 -8.81
C LEU A 357 -11.28 -1.27 -8.64
N ALA A 358 -12.03 -1.28 -9.72
CA ALA A 358 -13.38 -1.82 -9.77
C ALA A 358 -13.41 -3.04 -10.70
N LEU A 359 -14.03 -4.13 -10.24
CA LEU A 359 -14.39 -5.26 -11.07
C LEU A 359 -15.84 -5.09 -11.45
N VAL A 360 -16.11 -4.90 -12.73
CA VAL A 360 -17.44 -4.56 -13.21
C VAL A 360 -17.91 -5.64 -14.17
N PRO A 361 -19.10 -6.24 -13.97
CA PRO A 361 -19.64 -7.18 -14.92
C PRO A 361 -20.17 -6.44 -16.15
N PHE A 362 -19.88 -6.97 -17.33
CA PHE A 362 -20.46 -6.53 -18.57
C PHE A 362 -20.71 -7.73 -19.49
N THR A 363 -21.68 -7.62 -20.39
CA THR A 363 -22.06 -8.70 -21.32
C THR A 363 -21.24 -8.65 -22.59
N HIS A 364 -21.01 -7.48 -23.16
CA HIS A 364 -20.18 -7.29 -24.34
C HIS A 364 -19.58 -5.90 -24.43
N LEU A 365 -18.55 -5.80 -25.27
CA LEU A 365 -17.92 -4.54 -25.67
C LEU A 365 -18.48 -4.12 -27.03
N SER A 366 -18.82 -2.84 -27.14
CA SER A 366 -19.26 -2.22 -28.38
C SER A 366 -18.46 -0.94 -28.65
N GLU A 367 -18.61 -0.39 -29.85
CA GLU A 367 -18.06 0.91 -30.25
C GLU A 367 -16.56 1.08 -29.97
N VAL A 368 -15.78 0.02 -30.19
CA VAL A 368 -14.33 0.10 -30.01
C VAL A 368 -13.73 0.98 -31.09
N ARG A 369 -13.19 2.15 -30.72
CA ARG A 369 -12.65 3.14 -31.63
C ARG A 369 -11.32 3.72 -31.10
N PHE A 370 -10.39 3.98 -32.01
CA PHE A 370 -9.14 4.62 -31.68
C PHE A 370 -9.15 6.10 -32.06
N SER A 371 -8.87 6.98 -31.11
CA SER A 371 -8.70 8.42 -31.35
C SER A 371 -7.23 8.74 -31.60
N SER A 372 -6.91 9.09 -32.86
CA SER A 372 -5.54 9.48 -33.24
C SER A 372 -5.10 10.79 -32.61
N SER A 373 -6.02 11.72 -32.36
CA SER A 373 -5.72 13.02 -31.74
C SER A 373 -5.38 12.90 -30.27
N GLU A 374 -6.06 11.99 -29.56
CA GLU A 374 -5.87 11.79 -28.12
C GLU A 374 -4.95 10.61 -27.80
N GLN A 375 -4.60 9.81 -28.79
CA GLN A 375 -3.81 8.58 -28.63
C GLN A 375 -4.44 7.64 -27.59
N LYS A 376 -5.77 7.43 -27.70
CA LYS A 376 -6.54 6.58 -26.80
C LYS A 376 -7.47 5.64 -27.57
N LEU A 377 -7.60 4.43 -27.09
CA LEU A 377 -8.67 3.53 -27.45
C LEU A 377 -9.88 3.80 -26.55
N TYR A 378 -11.03 4.04 -27.13
CA TYR A 378 -12.32 4.11 -26.46
C TYR A 378 -13.14 2.87 -26.75
N PHE A 379 -13.91 2.43 -25.79
CA PHE A 379 -14.79 1.27 -25.92
C PHE A 379 -15.99 1.43 -24.98
N THR A 380 -17.13 0.96 -25.43
CA THR A 380 -18.35 0.97 -24.62
C THR A 380 -18.58 -0.41 -24.03
N MET A 381 -18.76 -0.48 -22.73
CA MET A 381 -19.19 -1.69 -22.00
C MET A 381 -20.69 -1.61 -21.76
N THR A 382 -21.42 -2.72 -21.96
CA THR A 382 -22.83 -2.79 -21.67
C THR A 382 -23.18 -4.09 -20.91
N ASP A 383 -24.12 -3.98 -19.97
CA ASP A 383 -24.75 -5.11 -19.29
C ASP A 383 -26.10 -5.50 -19.90
N GLY A 384 -26.51 -4.81 -20.97
CA GLY A 384 -27.79 -4.95 -21.64
C GLY A 384 -28.86 -3.93 -21.20
N GLN A 385 -28.59 -3.17 -20.14
CA GLN A 385 -29.46 -2.09 -19.63
C GLN A 385 -28.75 -0.75 -19.62
N THR A 386 -27.49 -0.74 -19.23
CA THR A 386 -26.67 0.46 -19.07
C THR A 386 -25.43 0.37 -19.98
N GLU A 387 -24.98 1.52 -20.44
CA GLU A 387 -23.75 1.66 -21.21
C GLU A 387 -22.79 2.58 -20.50
N THR A 388 -21.51 2.20 -20.48
CA THR A 388 -20.42 3.02 -19.88
C THR A 388 -19.21 3.02 -20.80
N GLU A 389 -18.71 4.21 -21.09
CA GLU A 389 -17.50 4.37 -21.89
C GLU A 389 -16.25 4.14 -21.04
N GLY A 390 -15.36 3.28 -21.53
CA GLY A 390 -14.01 3.09 -21.02
C GLY A 390 -12.97 3.63 -21.99
N SER A 391 -11.79 3.97 -21.48
CA SER A 391 -10.68 4.36 -22.35
C SER A 391 -9.35 3.79 -21.90
N LEU A 392 -8.46 3.52 -22.86
CA LEU A 392 -7.09 3.05 -22.61
C LEU A 392 -6.11 3.87 -23.45
N ALA A 393 -5.18 4.55 -22.78
CA ALA A 393 -4.14 5.33 -23.46
C ALA A 393 -3.20 4.42 -24.25
N HIS A 394 -2.85 4.84 -25.47
CA HIS A 394 -1.86 4.14 -26.28
C HIS A 394 -0.46 4.33 -25.67
N SER A 395 0.22 3.22 -25.50
CA SER A 395 1.63 3.17 -25.13
C SER A 395 2.19 1.80 -25.57
N GLU A 396 3.49 1.65 -25.63
CA GLU A 396 4.10 0.34 -25.87
C GLU A 396 3.66 -0.70 -24.83
N LEU A 397 3.45 -0.26 -23.58
CA LEU A 397 2.97 -1.11 -22.49
C LEU A 397 1.55 -1.63 -22.73
N ASN A 398 0.69 -0.82 -23.33
CA ASN A 398 -0.72 -1.11 -23.52
C ASN A 398 -1.04 -1.72 -24.89
N ARG A 399 -0.06 -1.83 -25.79
CA ARG A 399 -0.24 -2.32 -27.17
C ARG A 399 -0.98 -3.66 -27.23
N ASN A 400 -0.61 -4.62 -26.38
CA ASN A 400 -1.25 -5.92 -26.36
C ASN A 400 -2.68 -5.88 -25.79
N ALA A 401 -2.92 -5.05 -24.77
CA ALA A 401 -4.25 -4.84 -24.22
C ALA A 401 -5.18 -4.18 -25.24
N ILE A 402 -4.69 -3.17 -25.97
CA ILE A 402 -5.42 -2.50 -27.05
C ILE A 402 -5.83 -3.52 -28.12
N ARG A 403 -4.88 -4.31 -28.64
CA ARG A 403 -5.20 -5.36 -29.63
C ARG A 403 -6.25 -6.34 -29.14
N LYS A 404 -6.18 -6.71 -27.85
CA LYS A 404 -7.15 -7.64 -27.27
C LYS A 404 -8.55 -7.03 -27.17
N LEU A 405 -8.64 -5.77 -26.77
CA LEU A 405 -9.91 -5.03 -26.70
C LEU A 405 -10.51 -4.85 -28.10
N GLU A 406 -9.70 -4.49 -29.12
CA GLU A 406 -10.15 -4.42 -30.52
C GLU A 406 -10.71 -5.77 -31.01
N GLN A 407 -10.06 -6.88 -30.64
CA GLN A 407 -10.54 -8.24 -31.01
C GLN A 407 -11.86 -8.58 -30.32
N LEU A 408 -12.05 -8.18 -29.06
CA LEU A 408 -13.26 -8.42 -28.31
C LEU A 408 -14.44 -7.56 -28.80
N GLY A 409 -14.17 -6.34 -29.28
CA GLY A 409 -15.17 -5.43 -29.84
C GLY A 409 -15.56 -5.72 -31.30
N GLN A 410 -14.88 -6.65 -31.98
CA GLN A 410 -15.29 -7.07 -33.33
C GLN A 410 -16.53 -7.97 -33.25
N PRO A 411 -17.57 -7.75 -34.09
CA PRO A 411 -18.69 -8.66 -34.14
C PRO A 411 -18.20 -10.06 -34.46
N TYR A 412 -18.72 -11.04 -33.74
CA TYR A 412 -18.37 -12.46 -33.93
C TYR A 412 -18.74 -12.90 -35.36
N THR A 413 -17.80 -12.78 -36.26
CA THR A 413 -17.94 -13.40 -37.58
C THR A 413 -17.64 -14.89 -37.42
N GLU A 414 -18.67 -15.72 -37.49
CA GLU A 414 -18.52 -17.16 -37.61
C GLU A 414 -17.46 -17.44 -38.70
N LYS A 415 -16.30 -17.90 -38.28
CA LYS A 415 -15.30 -18.44 -39.24
C LYS A 415 -15.97 -19.61 -39.91
N LYS A 416 -16.45 -19.42 -41.14
CA LYS A 416 -16.74 -20.51 -42.04
C LYS A 416 -15.53 -21.43 -42.05
N GLN A 417 -15.69 -22.62 -41.46
CA GLN A 417 -14.77 -23.73 -41.66
C GLN A 417 -14.70 -23.95 -43.15
N ARG A 418 -13.60 -23.54 -43.75
CA ARG A 418 -13.22 -24.06 -45.09
C ARG A 418 -12.43 -25.34 -44.83
N TYR A 419 -13.03 -26.42 -45.29
CA TYR A 419 -12.42 -27.73 -45.44
C TYR A 419 -11.11 -27.62 -46.25
#